data_b8971346dc307786b339694e1a25d4a6
#
_entry.id   b8971346dc307786b339694e1a25d4a6
#
_cell.length_a   1.000
_cell.length_b   1.000
_cell.length_c   1.000
_cell.angle_alpha   90.00
_cell.angle_beta   90.00
_cell.angle_gamma   90.00
#
_symmetry.space_group_name_H-M   'P 1'
#
loop_
_entity.id
_entity.type
_entity.pdbx_description
1 polymer ?
#
loop_
_entity_poly.entity_id
_entity_poly.type
_entity_poly.pdbx_seq_one_letter_code
_entity_poly.pdbx_strand_id
1 'polypeptide(L)'
;MPADRTATTTVFNIQTYCIHDGPGIRVTVFVKGCPLRCTWCANPESNLKKPQLMFYKDKCTGCGRCVPVCPQKAISIQETDGKVHAVIDRTRCTDCGACVKPCPAEAREIAGEIMTVQTALDRVLADKLFLDTSGGGMTISGGECLACPDFTENLLKAAHEEGVSTAVESSCYASEDVIDRVYSNVDLALCDVKHMDPEKHKEYTGVSNERILKNIIHINQDLHVPVWIRVPTITGHNDSEENIRAMAEFVQKNLTPDTRVCLLPYHRLGESKNESLGHNMDWSIEIPSDEHMNHLKEIVESYGLTVQIGG
;
A
#
# COMPACT_ATOMS: atom_id res chain seq x y z
N MET A 1 -26.51 8.19 5.98
CA MET A 1 -26.91 8.42 4.57
C MET A 1 -26.36 7.25 3.76
N PRO A 2 -27.07 6.79 2.69
CA PRO A 2 -26.55 5.72 1.83
C PRO A 2 -25.23 6.13 1.17
N ALA A 3 -24.47 5.13 0.72
CA ALA A 3 -23.19 5.36 0.05
C ALA A 3 -23.36 6.12 -1.27
N ASP A 4 -22.51 7.08 -1.55
CA ASP A 4 -22.38 7.68 -2.89
C ASP A 4 -21.54 6.75 -3.77
N ARG A 5 -22.23 5.92 -4.56
CA ARG A 5 -21.63 4.94 -5.46
C ARG A 5 -20.99 5.56 -6.70
N THR A 6 -21.14 6.88 -6.90
CA THR A 6 -20.55 7.63 -8.04
C THR A 6 -19.22 8.29 -7.71
N ALA A 7 -18.85 8.38 -6.44
CA ALA A 7 -17.54 8.90 -6.02
C ALA A 7 -16.40 8.13 -6.70
N THR A 8 -15.35 8.83 -7.11
CA THR A 8 -14.27 8.25 -7.92
C THR A 8 -12.90 8.46 -7.31
N THR A 9 -12.00 7.54 -7.57
CA THR A 9 -10.54 7.70 -7.37
C THR A 9 -9.77 6.92 -8.41
N THR A 10 -8.45 7.04 -8.42
CA THR A 10 -7.58 6.16 -9.20
C THR A 10 -7.28 4.91 -8.38
N VAL A 11 -7.68 3.75 -8.88
CA VAL A 11 -7.36 2.41 -8.34
C VAL A 11 -6.30 1.79 -9.22
N PHE A 12 -5.21 1.25 -8.65
CA PHE A 12 -4.16 0.65 -9.46
C PHE A 12 -4.16 -0.89 -9.41
N ASN A 13 -4.82 -1.47 -8.41
CA ASN A 13 -4.99 -2.91 -8.33
C ASN A 13 -6.26 -3.25 -7.54
N ILE A 14 -6.89 -4.37 -7.86
CA ILE A 14 -7.86 -5.06 -7.02
C ILE A 14 -7.42 -6.51 -6.99
N GLN A 15 -6.93 -6.93 -5.84
CA GLN A 15 -6.37 -8.26 -5.64
C GLN A 15 -7.34 -9.14 -4.87
N THR A 16 -7.62 -10.30 -5.43
CA THR A 16 -8.49 -11.32 -4.83
C THR A 16 -7.65 -12.32 -4.03
N TYR A 17 -8.30 -13.07 -3.14
CA TYR A 17 -7.68 -14.12 -2.33
C TYR A 17 -6.51 -13.64 -1.45
N CYS A 18 -6.56 -12.40 -0.96
CA CYS A 18 -5.60 -11.90 0.00
C CYS A 18 -5.84 -12.55 1.37
N ILE A 19 -4.79 -13.16 1.93
CA ILE A 19 -4.83 -13.86 3.23
C ILE A 19 -3.97 -13.16 4.30
N HIS A 20 -3.36 -12.04 3.94
CA HIS A 20 -2.46 -11.25 4.80
C HIS A 20 -2.98 -9.84 5.12
N ASP A 21 -4.16 -9.49 4.61
CA ASP A 21 -4.73 -8.14 4.73
C ASP A 21 -5.93 -8.10 5.68
N GLY A 22 -5.89 -8.92 6.72
CA GLY A 22 -6.92 -9.10 7.74
C GLY A 22 -7.43 -10.54 7.83
N PRO A 23 -8.47 -10.81 8.64
CA PRO A 23 -8.99 -12.15 8.86
C PRO A 23 -9.70 -12.71 7.62
N GLY A 24 -9.60 -14.02 7.42
CA GLY A 24 -10.25 -14.75 6.34
C GLY A 24 -9.65 -14.46 4.96
N ILE A 25 -10.40 -14.77 3.91
CA ILE A 25 -10.05 -14.42 2.52
C ILE A 25 -10.59 -13.01 2.24
N ARG A 26 -9.74 -12.13 1.71
CA ARG A 26 -10.12 -10.74 1.44
C ARG A 26 -9.92 -10.39 -0.04
N VAL A 27 -10.69 -9.40 -0.47
CA VAL A 27 -10.41 -8.67 -1.71
C VAL A 27 -9.84 -7.32 -1.30
N THR A 28 -8.61 -7.03 -1.75
CA THR A 28 -7.93 -5.78 -1.40
C THR A 28 -7.98 -4.80 -2.57
N VAL A 29 -8.55 -3.62 -2.32
CA VAL A 29 -8.64 -2.52 -3.28
C VAL A 29 -7.51 -1.54 -3.02
N PHE A 30 -6.59 -1.39 -3.98
CA PHE A 30 -5.40 -0.55 -3.87
C PHE A 30 -5.59 0.79 -4.60
N VAL A 31 -5.70 1.87 -3.84
CA VAL A 31 -5.87 3.23 -4.39
C VAL A 31 -4.54 3.95 -4.59
N LYS A 32 -4.51 4.94 -5.48
CA LYS A 32 -3.33 5.79 -5.72
C LYS A 32 -3.38 7.10 -4.96
N GLY A 33 -2.21 7.58 -4.62
CA GLY A 33 -1.94 8.77 -3.84
C GLY A 33 -1.45 8.40 -2.45
N CYS A 34 -0.24 8.85 -2.10
CA CYS A 34 0.33 8.67 -0.78
C CYS A 34 1.05 9.96 -0.36
N PRO A 35 0.84 10.48 0.85
CA PRO A 35 1.60 11.61 1.37
C PRO A 35 3.00 11.23 1.81
N LEU A 36 3.25 9.94 2.10
CA LEU A 36 4.54 9.41 2.50
C LEU A 36 5.43 9.14 1.28
N ARG A 37 6.76 9.07 1.52
CA ARG A 37 7.80 8.74 0.53
C ARG A 37 8.79 7.74 1.12
N CYS A 38 8.23 6.61 1.59
CA CYS A 38 9.04 5.57 2.22
C CYS A 38 10.15 5.08 1.28
N THR A 39 11.37 5.03 1.79
CA THR A 39 12.55 4.58 1.02
C THR A 39 12.45 3.11 0.58
N TRP A 40 11.67 2.31 1.29
CA TRP A 40 11.41 0.88 1.00
C TRP A 40 10.02 0.60 0.44
N CYS A 41 9.38 1.58 -0.21
CA CYS A 41 7.99 1.44 -0.65
C CYS A 41 7.78 0.23 -1.55
N ALA A 42 6.87 -0.67 -1.17
CA ALA A 42 6.50 -1.85 -1.97
C ALA A 42 5.62 -1.51 -3.18
N ASN A 43 4.92 -0.35 -3.13
CA ASN A 43 3.99 0.09 -4.17
C ASN A 43 4.29 1.52 -4.64
N PRO A 44 5.49 1.82 -5.18
CA PRO A 44 5.87 3.16 -5.60
C PRO A 44 4.97 3.73 -6.71
N GLU A 45 4.32 2.86 -7.51
CA GLU A 45 3.32 3.24 -8.51
C GLU A 45 2.08 3.89 -7.90
N SER A 46 1.88 3.73 -6.60
CA SER A 46 0.77 4.36 -5.88
C SER A 46 1.06 5.78 -5.37
N ASN A 47 2.31 6.24 -5.40
CA ASN A 47 2.72 7.51 -4.81
C ASN A 47 1.99 8.73 -5.40
N LEU A 48 1.76 8.75 -6.71
CA LEU A 48 1.02 9.81 -7.37
C LEU A 48 -0.45 9.41 -7.56
N LYS A 49 -1.38 10.37 -7.40
CA LYS A 49 -2.82 10.14 -7.60
C LYS A 49 -3.19 9.81 -9.05
N LYS A 50 -2.44 10.33 -10.03
CA LYS A 50 -2.73 10.11 -11.46
C LYS A 50 -2.24 8.74 -11.93
N PRO A 51 -2.85 8.16 -12.99
CA PRO A 51 -2.29 7.03 -13.70
C PRO A 51 -0.87 7.32 -14.18
N GLN A 52 0.02 6.30 -14.19
CA GLN A 52 1.41 6.45 -14.59
C GLN A 52 1.85 5.32 -15.52
N LEU A 53 2.70 5.65 -16.49
CA LEU A 53 3.31 4.67 -17.38
C LEU A 53 4.43 3.91 -16.65
N MET A 54 4.28 2.60 -16.52
CA MET A 54 5.33 1.66 -16.13
C MET A 54 6.00 1.08 -17.39
N PHE A 55 7.31 0.91 -17.34
CA PHE A 55 8.08 0.34 -18.44
C PHE A 55 9.04 -0.73 -17.92
N TYR A 56 8.78 -1.97 -18.29
CA TYR A 56 9.57 -3.16 -17.94
C TYR A 56 10.66 -3.37 -18.99
N LYS A 57 11.87 -2.90 -18.68
CA LYS A 57 13.02 -2.96 -19.59
C LYS A 57 13.34 -4.39 -20.01
N ASP A 58 13.25 -5.35 -19.11
CA ASP A 58 13.56 -6.76 -19.36
C ASP A 58 12.62 -7.43 -20.36
N LYS A 59 11.36 -6.96 -20.44
CA LYS A 59 10.40 -7.42 -21.45
C LYS A 59 10.61 -6.77 -22.82
N CYS A 60 11.38 -5.68 -22.90
CA CYS A 60 11.49 -4.89 -24.13
C CYS A 60 12.40 -5.57 -25.18
N THR A 61 11.85 -5.82 -26.36
CA THR A 61 12.58 -6.41 -27.50
C THR A 61 13.22 -5.39 -28.44
N GLY A 62 13.16 -4.10 -28.12
CA GLY A 62 13.72 -3.04 -28.98
C GLY A 62 13.01 -2.82 -30.32
N CYS A 63 11.81 -3.36 -30.53
CA CYS A 63 11.12 -3.36 -31.83
C CYS A 63 10.72 -1.99 -32.39
N GLY A 64 10.80 -0.92 -31.60
CA GLY A 64 10.57 0.47 -31.99
C GLY A 64 9.13 0.90 -32.23
N ARG A 65 8.12 0.00 -32.13
CA ARG A 65 6.71 0.32 -32.42
C ARG A 65 6.11 1.43 -31.54
N CYS A 66 6.67 1.65 -30.35
CA CYS A 66 6.25 2.70 -29.41
C CYS A 66 6.75 4.10 -29.80
N VAL A 67 7.77 4.22 -30.65
CA VAL A 67 8.36 5.51 -31.01
C VAL A 67 7.41 6.38 -31.85
N PRO A 68 6.86 5.92 -33.00
CA PRO A 68 6.01 6.74 -33.85
C PRO A 68 4.67 7.13 -33.23
N VAL A 69 4.20 6.38 -32.23
CA VAL A 69 2.90 6.66 -31.57
C VAL A 69 3.00 7.59 -30.37
N CYS A 70 4.22 7.97 -29.97
CA CYS A 70 4.39 8.87 -28.83
C CYS A 70 4.14 10.33 -29.24
N PRO A 71 3.04 10.99 -28.78
CA PRO A 71 2.73 12.36 -29.17
C PRO A 71 3.75 13.36 -28.66
N GLN A 72 4.43 13.05 -27.57
CA GLN A 72 5.46 13.90 -26.96
C GLN A 72 6.86 13.61 -27.49
N LYS A 73 7.01 12.63 -28.40
CA LYS A 73 8.32 12.16 -28.89
C LYS A 73 9.30 11.86 -27.73
N ALA A 74 8.76 11.31 -26.64
CA ALA A 74 9.48 11.00 -25.41
C ALA A 74 10.18 9.63 -25.44
N ILE A 75 10.10 8.88 -26.56
CA ILE A 75 10.64 7.53 -26.67
C ILE A 75 11.68 7.48 -27.77
N SER A 76 12.84 6.93 -27.48
CA SER A 76 13.90 6.61 -28.42
C SER A 76 14.32 5.15 -28.28
N ILE A 77 15.05 4.63 -29.28
CA ILE A 77 15.68 3.31 -29.24
C ILE A 77 17.16 3.52 -28.98
N GLN A 78 17.71 2.77 -28.04
CA GLN A 78 19.12 2.80 -27.69
C GLN A 78 19.65 1.37 -27.57
N GLU A 79 20.94 1.23 -27.80
CA GLU A 79 21.69 0.01 -27.53
C GLU A 79 22.57 0.23 -26.30
N THR A 80 22.42 -0.66 -25.30
CA THR A 80 23.23 -0.66 -24.10
C THR A 80 23.63 -2.11 -23.81
N ASP A 81 24.91 -2.37 -23.61
CA ASP A 81 25.46 -3.71 -23.34
C ASP A 81 25.05 -4.76 -24.37
N GLY A 82 25.03 -4.36 -25.65
CA GLY A 82 24.67 -5.24 -26.78
C GLY A 82 23.16 -5.58 -26.86
N LYS A 83 22.32 -4.94 -26.07
CA LYS A 83 20.86 -5.10 -26.10
C LYS A 83 20.20 -3.82 -26.60
N VAL A 84 19.33 -3.98 -27.60
CA VAL A 84 18.49 -2.88 -28.11
C VAL A 84 17.20 -2.79 -27.26
N HIS A 85 16.93 -1.62 -26.73
CA HIS A 85 15.72 -1.37 -25.96
C HIS A 85 15.23 0.06 -26.15
N ALA A 86 13.97 0.30 -25.78
CA ALA A 86 13.42 1.64 -25.75
C ALA A 86 13.87 2.38 -24.49
N VAL A 87 14.09 3.69 -24.60
CA VAL A 87 14.33 4.60 -23.48
C VAL A 87 13.25 5.65 -23.48
N ILE A 88 12.76 5.99 -22.29
CA ILE A 88 11.71 6.97 -22.09
C ILE A 88 12.30 8.21 -21.41
N ASP A 89 12.20 9.34 -22.05
CA ASP A 89 12.45 10.65 -21.44
C ASP A 89 11.26 10.99 -20.53
N ARG A 90 11.43 10.77 -19.23
CA ARG A 90 10.39 11.00 -18.22
C ARG A 90 10.04 12.48 -18.06
N THR A 91 10.90 13.40 -18.47
CA THR A 91 10.60 14.85 -18.41
C THR A 91 9.59 15.28 -19.46
N ARG A 92 9.52 14.54 -20.59
CA ARG A 92 8.60 14.77 -21.70
C ARG A 92 7.39 13.85 -21.68
N CYS A 93 7.47 12.71 -21.00
CA CYS A 93 6.39 11.74 -20.92
C CYS A 93 5.20 12.30 -20.12
N THR A 94 4.00 12.24 -20.69
CA THR A 94 2.75 12.69 -20.05
C THR A 94 1.90 11.55 -19.51
N ASP A 95 2.43 10.32 -19.48
CA ASP A 95 1.74 9.11 -19.03
C ASP A 95 0.44 8.80 -19.83
N CYS A 96 0.36 9.23 -21.10
CA CYS A 96 -0.87 9.15 -21.90
C CYS A 96 -1.24 7.72 -22.36
N GLY A 97 -0.35 6.73 -22.19
CA GLY A 97 -0.61 5.31 -22.51
C GLY A 97 -0.58 4.95 -24.01
N ALA A 98 -0.38 5.89 -24.95
CA ALA A 98 -0.41 5.61 -26.38
C ALA A 98 0.57 4.52 -26.81
N CYS A 99 1.69 4.37 -26.09
CA CYS A 99 2.73 3.37 -26.35
C CYS A 99 2.44 1.97 -25.77
N VAL A 100 1.36 1.79 -25.00
CA VAL A 100 0.99 0.50 -24.38
C VAL A 100 0.43 -0.46 -25.43
N LYS A 101 -0.65 -0.06 -26.11
CA LYS A 101 -1.34 -0.92 -27.09
C LYS A 101 -0.46 -1.49 -28.21
N PRO A 102 0.47 -0.74 -28.82
CA PRO A 102 1.31 -1.26 -29.91
C PRO A 102 2.49 -2.13 -29.43
N CYS A 103 2.69 -2.31 -28.11
CA CYS A 103 3.80 -3.09 -27.56
C CYS A 103 3.50 -4.59 -27.58
N PRO A 104 4.08 -5.39 -28.49
CA PRO A 104 3.78 -6.81 -28.58
C PRO A 104 4.38 -7.65 -27.44
N ALA A 105 5.37 -7.09 -26.74
CA ALA A 105 6.03 -7.73 -25.61
C ALA A 105 5.41 -7.34 -24.25
N GLU A 106 4.30 -6.56 -24.25
CA GLU A 106 3.66 -6.06 -23.03
C GLU A 106 4.65 -5.43 -22.03
N ALA A 107 5.71 -4.80 -22.59
CA ALA A 107 6.74 -4.14 -21.79
C ALA A 107 6.28 -2.79 -21.20
N ARG A 108 5.01 -2.43 -21.39
CA ARG A 108 4.41 -1.18 -20.91
C ARG A 108 3.01 -1.40 -20.42
N GLU A 109 2.68 -0.72 -19.34
CA GLU A 109 1.31 -0.65 -18.84
C GLU A 109 1.05 0.72 -18.19
N ILE A 110 -0.20 1.06 -18.00
CA ILE A 110 -0.61 2.20 -17.18
C ILE A 110 -1.02 1.68 -15.81
N ALA A 111 -0.27 2.04 -14.78
CA ALA A 111 -0.64 1.77 -13.41
C ALA A 111 -1.71 2.77 -12.95
N GLY A 112 -2.92 2.26 -12.79
CA GLY A 112 -4.07 3.00 -12.31
C GLY A 112 -5.13 3.29 -13.35
N GLU A 113 -6.37 3.12 -12.94
CA GLU A 113 -7.60 3.40 -13.68
C GLU A 113 -8.53 4.23 -12.78
N ILE A 114 -9.22 5.21 -13.35
CA ILE A 114 -10.24 5.95 -12.59
C ILE A 114 -11.47 5.05 -12.47
N MET A 115 -11.84 4.71 -11.22
CA MET A 115 -12.99 3.87 -10.92
C MET A 115 -13.99 4.59 -10.04
N THR A 116 -15.28 4.28 -10.24
CA THR A 116 -16.35 4.63 -9.30
C THR A 116 -16.38 3.65 -8.14
N VAL A 117 -16.96 4.05 -7.02
CA VAL A 117 -17.27 3.17 -5.87
C VAL A 117 -18.06 1.94 -6.37
N GLN A 118 -19.07 2.13 -7.23
CA GLN A 118 -19.85 1.00 -7.77
C GLN A 118 -18.96 0.00 -8.53
N THR A 119 -18.08 0.50 -9.41
CA THR A 119 -17.20 -0.39 -10.20
C THR A 119 -16.24 -1.19 -9.31
N ALA A 120 -15.68 -0.56 -8.28
CA ALA A 120 -14.81 -1.25 -7.33
C ALA A 120 -15.59 -2.28 -6.50
N LEU A 121 -16.77 -1.92 -6.00
CA LEU A 121 -17.65 -2.79 -5.25
C LEU A 121 -18.07 -4.03 -6.06
N ASP A 122 -18.45 -3.86 -7.33
CA ASP A 122 -18.84 -4.99 -8.21
C ASP A 122 -17.72 -6.02 -8.32
N ARG A 123 -16.45 -5.57 -8.38
CA ARG A 123 -15.28 -6.47 -8.40
C ARG A 123 -15.10 -7.19 -7.06
N VAL A 124 -15.34 -6.51 -5.93
CA VAL A 124 -15.31 -7.13 -4.60
C VAL A 124 -16.39 -8.20 -4.46
N LEU A 125 -17.62 -7.87 -4.88
CA LEU A 125 -18.78 -8.76 -4.77
C LEU A 125 -18.70 -9.99 -5.67
N ALA A 126 -17.88 -9.97 -6.72
CA ALA A 126 -17.63 -11.15 -7.55
C ALA A 126 -17.12 -12.35 -6.74
N ASP A 127 -16.40 -12.10 -5.65
CA ASP A 127 -15.86 -13.13 -4.76
C ASP A 127 -16.63 -13.28 -3.44
N LYS A 128 -17.83 -12.67 -3.32
CA LYS A 128 -18.60 -12.61 -2.06
C LYS A 128 -18.77 -13.96 -1.37
N LEU A 129 -18.99 -15.03 -2.14
CA LEU A 129 -19.12 -16.38 -1.56
C LEU A 129 -17.88 -16.80 -0.76
N PHE A 130 -16.67 -16.48 -1.25
CA PHE A 130 -15.43 -16.82 -0.56
C PHE A 130 -15.21 -15.93 0.66
N LEU A 131 -15.60 -14.64 0.56
CA LEU A 131 -15.55 -13.71 1.68
C LEU A 131 -16.43 -14.20 2.83
N ASP A 132 -17.69 -14.50 2.55
CA ASP A 132 -18.68 -14.95 3.54
C ASP A 132 -18.29 -16.28 4.19
N THR A 133 -17.82 -17.27 3.39
CA THR A 133 -17.49 -18.61 3.93
C THR A 133 -16.20 -18.65 4.74
N SER A 134 -15.27 -17.73 4.50
CA SER A 134 -14.02 -17.65 5.25
C SER A 134 -14.05 -16.72 6.47
N GLY A 135 -15.15 -15.96 6.67
CA GLY A 135 -15.19 -14.86 7.63
C GLY A 135 -14.27 -13.70 7.24
N GLY A 136 -14.01 -13.55 5.93
CA GLY A 136 -13.19 -12.50 5.36
C GLY A 136 -13.98 -11.24 4.99
N GLY A 137 -13.54 -10.51 3.96
CA GLY A 137 -14.21 -9.29 3.54
C GLY A 137 -13.39 -8.46 2.56
N MET A 138 -13.61 -7.16 2.56
CA MET A 138 -12.86 -6.19 1.74
C MET A 138 -11.82 -5.46 2.59
N THR A 139 -10.65 -5.25 2.02
CA THR A 139 -9.63 -4.34 2.57
C THR A 139 -9.38 -3.20 1.59
N ILE A 140 -9.32 -1.97 2.06
CA ILE A 140 -8.85 -0.84 1.27
C ILE A 140 -7.43 -0.51 1.71
N SER A 141 -6.51 -0.49 0.75
CA SER A 141 -5.08 -0.24 0.91
C SER A 141 -4.58 0.63 -0.25
N GLY A 142 -3.30 0.53 -0.62
CA GLY A 142 -2.73 1.15 -1.82
C GLY A 142 -1.52 2.00 -1.52
N GLY A 143 -1.57 3.27 -1.89
CA GLY A 143 -0.65 4.29 -1.39
C GLY A 143 -1.04 4.71 0.02
N GLU A 144 -2.10 5.53 0.10
CA GLU A 144 -2.76 5.89 1.35
C GLU A 144 -4.25 6.12 1.08
N CYS A 145 -5.10 5.25 1.58
CA CYS A 145 -6.54 5.32 1.33
C CYS A 145 -7.18 6.58 1.94
N LEU A 146 -6.61 7.12 3.02
CA LEU A 146 -7.04 8.37 3.63
C LEU A 146 -6.71 9.61 2.78
N ALA A 147 -5.91 9.48 1.71
CA ALA A 147 -5.66 10.56 0.75
C ALA A 147 -6.80 10.73 -0.27
N CYS A 148 -7.78 9.82 -0.29
CA CYS A 148 -9.01 9.91 -1.08
C CYS A 148 -10.25 9.58 -0.21
N PRO A 149 -10.53 10.38 0.83
CA PRO A 149 -11.49 10.05 1.88
C PRO A 149 -12.91 9.87 1.35
N ASP A 150 -13.35 10.64 0.35
CA ASP A 150 -14.69 10.52 -0.20
C ASP A 150 -14.93 9.17 -0.87
N PHE A 151 -13.97 8.68 -1.65
CA PHE A 151 -14.06 7.35 -2.26
C PHE A 151 -13.98 6.26 -1.18
N THR A 152 -13.01 6.36 -0.26
CA THR A 152 -12.75 5.35 0.77
C THR A 152 -13.96 5.21 1.68
N GLU A 153 -14.49 6.30 2.24
CA GLU A 153 -15.69 6.29 3.07
C GLU A 153 -16.89 5.65 2.36
N ASN A 154 -17.13 6.05 1.10
CA ASN A 154 -18.29 5.54 0.37
C ASN A 154 -18.14 4.09 -0.06
N LEU A 155 -16.92 3.61 -0.38
CA LEU A 155 -16.70 2.20 -0.67
C LEU A 155 -16.88 1.32 0.57
N LEU A 156 -16.44 1.78 1.75
CA LEU A 156 -16.67 1.08 3.02
C LEU A 156 -18.17 1.00 3.34
N LYS A 157 -18.89 2.11 3.23
CA LYS A 157 -20.35 2.13 3.41
C LYS A 157 -21.07 1.19 2.46
N ALA A 158 -20.70 1.24 1.17
CA ALA A 158 -21.30 0.39 0.17
C ALA A 158 -21.02 -1.11 0.41
N ALA A 159 -19.84 -1.45 0.90
CA ALA A 159 -19.51 -2.82 1.31
C ALA A 159 -20.37 -3.29 2.50
N HIS A 160 -20.57 -2.45 3.51
CA HIS A 160 -21.47 -2.75 4.63
C HIS A 160 -22.92 -2.90 4.19
N GLU A 161 -23.42 -2.06 3.25
CA GLU A 161 -24.77 -2.20 2.68
C GLU A 161 -24.98 -3.58 2.03
N GLU A 162 -23.91 -4.19 1.49
CA GLU A 162 -23.91 -5.54 0.90
C GLU A 162 -23.55 -6.65 1.89
N GLY A 163 -23.38 -6.32 3.17
CA GLY A 163 -23.03 -7.27 4.24
C GLY A 163 -21.61 -7.81 4.15
N VAL A 164 -20.66 -7.02 3.62
CA VAL A 164 -19.24 -7.37 3.51
C VAL A 164 -18.47 -6.69 4.63
N SER A 165 -17.70 -7.47 5.40
CA SER A 165 -16.80 -6.95 6.44
C SER A 165 -15.67 -6.11 5.83
N THR A 166 -15.31 -5.02 6.51
CA THR A 166 -14.37 -4.02 6.01
C THR A 166 -13.11 -3.94 6.85
N ALA A 167 -11.98 -3.78 6.18
CA ALA A 167 -10.72 -3.40 6.81
C ALA A 167 -10.07 -2.24 6.05
N VAL A 168 -9.27 -1.46 6.76
CA VAL A 168 -8.47 -0.38 6.19
C VAL A 168 -7.01 -0.58 6.57
N GLU A 169 -6.14 -0.68 5.56
CA GLU A 169 -4.69 -0.64 5.72
C GLU A 169 -4.18 0.77 5.42
N SER A 170 -3.57 1.40 6.41
CA SER A 170 -3.20 2.81 6.37
C SER A 170 -2.00 3.13 7.25
N SER A 171 -1.23 4.15 6.84
CA SER A 171 -0.27 4.80 7.72
C SER A 171 -0.91 5.65 8.82
N CYS A 172 -2.23 5.87 8.77
CA CYS A 172 -2.98 6.76 9.65
C CYS A 172 -2.52 8.24 9.59
N TYR A 173 -1.80 8.66 8.54
CA TYR A 173 -1.36 10.04 8.37
C TYR A 173 -2.42 10.88 7.68
N ALA A 174 -3.42 11.31 8.45
CA ALA A 174 -4.52 12.17 8.00
C ALA A 174 -4.94 13.15 9.10
N SER A 175 -5.82 14.11 8.77
CA SER A 175 -6.48 14.94 9.78
C SER A 175 -7.51 14.12 10.57
N GLU A 176 -7.80 14.53 11.79
CA GLU A 176 -8.70 13.82 12.70
C GLU A 176 -10.12 13.68 12.11
N ASP A 177 -10.62 14.73 11.43
CA ASP A 177 -11.92 14.68 10.73
C ASP A 177 -11.98 13.61 9.62
N VAL A 178 -10.88 13.37 8.91
CA VAL A 178 -10.79 12.27 7.93
C VAL A 178 -10.77 10.91 8.64
N ILE A 179 -10.06 10.80 9.75
CA ILE A 179 -10.05 9.58 10.59
C ILE A 179 -11.48 9.27 11.03
N ASP A 180 -12.17 10.22 11.64
CA ASP A 180 -13.56 10.02 12.13
C ASP A 180 -14.50 9.56 11.03
N ARG A 181 -14.45 10.23 9.86
CA ARG A 181 -15.31 9.90 8.73
C ARG A 181 -15.08 8.48 8.19
N VAL A 182 -13.82 8.10 8.01
CA VAL A 182 -13.47 6.82 7.39
C VAL A 182 -13.65 5.68 8.39
N TYR A 183 -13.08 5.81 9.59
CA TYR A 183 -13.07 4.72 10.57
C TYR A 183 -14.42 4.45 11.23
N SER A 184 -15.40 5.36 11.13
CA SER A 184 -16.80 5.06 11.51
C SER A 184 -17.46 3.96 10.65
N ASN A 185 -16.80 3.51 9.58
CA ASN A 185 -17.27 2.46 8.68
C ASN A 185 -16.24 1.32 8.52
N VAL A 186 -15.42 1.09 9.55
CA VAL A 186 -14.32 0.11 9.51
C VAL A 186 -14.49 -0.90 10.64
N ASP A 187 -14.46 -2.20 10.31
CA ASP A 187 -14.52 -3.28 11.29
C ASP A 187 -13.14 -3.66 11.83
N LEU A 188 -12.06 -3.38 11.06
CA LEU A 188 -10.67 -3.65 11.46
C LEU A 188 -9.72 -2.61 10.87
N ALA A 189 -8.91 -1.99 11.71
CA ALA A 189 -7.83 -1.09 11.30
C ALA A 189 -6.49 -1.84 11.25
N LEU A 190 -5.83 -1.83 10.09
CA LEU A 190 -4.47 -2.33 9.88
C LEU A 190 -3.55 -1.11 9.83
N CYS A 191 -2.92 -0.78 10.96
CA CYS A 191 -2.20 0.48 11.13
C CYS A 191 -0.67 0.27 11.03
N ASP A 192 -0.04 0.94 10.08
CA ASP A 192 1.41 0.87 9.87
C ASP A 192 2.18 1.75 10.87
N VAL A 193 3.05 1.15 11.68
CA VAL A 193 4.07 1.84 12.49
C VAL A 193 5.44 1.58 11.86
N LYS A 194 6.01 2.60 11.23
CA LYS A 194 7.22 2.44 10.42
C LYS A 194 8.52 2.74 11.19
N HIS A 195 8.47 3.60 12.20
CA HIS A 195 9.54 3.86 13.16
C HIS A 195 8.99 4.61 14.37
N MET A 196 9.51 4.37 15.58
CA MET A 196 9.04 5.06 16.79
C MET A 196 9.73 6.40 17.03
N ASP A 197 10.98 6.57 16.60
CA ASP A 197 11.67 7.86 16.64
C ASP A 197 11.13 8.79 15.54
N PRO A 198 10.64 10.01 15.87
CA PRO A 198 9.99 10.91 14.92
C PRO A 198 10.95 11.45 13.85
N GLU A 199 12.22 11.66 14.17
CA GLU A 199 13.20 12.18 13.21
C GLU A 199 13.61 11.09 12.21
N LYS A 200 13.85 9.87 12.68
CA LYS A 200 14.11 8.71 11.79
C LYS A 200 12.90 8.38 10.95
N HIS A 201 11.68 8.43 11.54
CA HIS A 201 10.46 8.25 10.76
C HIS A 201 10.37 9.27 9.63
N LYS A 202 10.67 10.55 9.92
CA LYS A 202 10.67 11.62 8.93
C LYS A 202 11.76 11.44 7.87
N GLU A 203 12.96 11.01 8.28
CA GLU A 203 14.05 10.69 7.36
C GLU A 203 13.64 9.62 6.34
N TYR A 204 13.02 8.54 6.80
CA TYR A 204 12.71 7.40 5.97
C TYR A 204 11.39 7.52 5.18
N THR A 205 10.44 8.32 5.66
CA THR A 205 9.08 8.39 5.10
C THR A 205 8.67 9.78 4.62
N GLY A 206 9.44 10.81 4.94
CA GLY A 206 9.15 12.20 4.63
C GLY A 206 8.26 12.93 5.64
N VAL A 207 7.69 12.24 6.65
CA VAL A 207 6.79 12.83 7.66
C VAL A 207 7.12 12.35 9.07
N SER A 208 6.81 13.15 10.11
CA SER A 208 6.88 12.72 11.52
C SER A 208 5.78 11.69 11.83
N ASN A 209 6.05 10.78 12.79
CA ASN A 209 5.09 9.78 13.26
C ASN A 209 4.10 10.31 14.31
N GLU A 210 4.27 11.50 14.85
CA GLU A 210 3.47 12.02 15.98
C GLU A 210 1.96 11.99 15.68
N ARG A 211 1.57 12.49 14.50
CA ARG A 211 0.17 12.44 14.05
C ARG A 211 -0.33 11.00 13.87
N ILE A 212 0.51 10.13 13.34
CA ILE A 212 0.20 8.72 13.11
C ILE A 212 -0.12 8.03 14.44
N LEU A 213 0.77 8.14 15.42
CA LEU A 213 0.60 7.52 16.73
C LEU A 213 -0.63 8.07 17.47
N LYS A 214 -0.87 9.41 17.39
CA LYS A 214 -2.08 10.03 17.95
C LYS A 214 -3.34 9.44 17.31
N ASN A 215 -3.37 9.34 15.99
CA ASN A 215 -4.53 8.81 15.27
C ASN A 215 -4.77 7.32 15.55
N ILE A 216 -3.73 6.51 15.71
CA ILE A 216 -3.86 5.10 16.09
C ILE A 216 -4.53 4.97 17.46
N ILE A 217 -4.12 5.78 18.44
CA ILE A 217 -4.75 5.80 19.75
C ILE A 217 -6.23 6.19 19.62
N HIS A 218 -6.52 7.26 18.89
CA HIS A 218 -7.89 7.74 18.67
C HIS A 218 -8.79 6.68 18.01
N ILE A 219 -8.30 6.01 16.97
CA ILE A 219 -9.02 4.91 16.30
C ILE A 219 -9.37 3.79 17.28
N ASN A 220 -8.41 3.39 18.13
CA ASN A 220 -8.60 2.27 19.05
C ASN A 220 -9.41 2.64 20.29
N GLN A 221 -9.07 3.76 20.95
CA GLN A 221 -9.63 4.12 22.25
C GLN A 221 -10.94 4.89 22.14
N ASP A 222 -11.05 5.83 21.21
CA ASP A 222 -12.20 6.73 21.13
C ASP A 222 -13.25 6.23 20.11
N LEU A 223 -12.79 5.73 18.94
CA LEU A 223 -13.69 5.17 17.93
C LEU A 223 -13.99 3.68 18.15
N HIS A 224 -13.29 3.03 19.08
CA HIS A 224 -13.47 1.61 19.45
C HIS A 224 -13.32 0.63 18.27
N VAL A 225 -12.50 0.98 17.27
CA VAL A 225 -12.19 0.09 16.16
C VAL A 225 -11.05 -0.84 16.55
N PRO A 226 -11.19 -2.17 16.39
CA PRO A 226 -10.10 -3.11 16.58
C PRO A 226 -8.89 -2.75 15.72
N VAL A 227 -7.68 -2.81 16.31
CA VAL A 227 -6.43 -2.42 15.63
C VAL A 227 -5.46 -3.59 15.56
N TRP A 228 -4.90 -3.82 14.37
CA TRP A 228 -3.67 -4.58 14.22
C TRP A 228 -2.54 -3.61 13.85
N ILE A 229 -1.46 -3.64 14.60
CA ILE A 229 -0.26 -2.85 14.30
C ILE A 229 0.59 -3.63 13.29
N ARG A 230 0.87 -3.01 12.16
CA ARG A 230 1.74 -3.56 11.11
C ARG A 230 3.08 -2.86 11.13
N VAL A 231 4.16 -3.64 11.23
CA VAL A 231 5.52 -3.13 11.28
C VAL A 231 6.29 -3.68 10.08
N PRO A 232 6.37 -2.95 8.97
CA PRO A 232 7.30 -3.30 7.90
C PRO A 232 8.72 -3.31 8.48
N THR A 233 9.33 -4.48 8.56
CA THR A 233 10.62 -4.70 9.24
C THR A 233 11.74 -4.67 8.21
N ILE A 234 12.53 -3.59 8.24
CA ILE A 234 13.52 -3.23 7.24
C ILE A 234 14.91 -3.27 7.87
N THR A 235 15.74 -4.20 7.41
CA THR A 235 17.09 -4.40 7.93
C THR A 235 17.92 -3.12 7.91
N GLY A 236 18.49 -2.77 9.07
CA GLY A 236 19.33 -1.57 9.25
C GLY A 236 18.58 -0.24 9.32
N HIS A 237 17.23 -0.26 9.29
CA HIS A 237 16.40 0.96 9.35
C HIS A 237 15.54 1.01 10.62
N ASN A 238 14.65 0.04 10.79
CA ASN A 238 13.69 0.05 11.90
C ASN A 238 13.64 -1.27 12.70
N ASP A 239 14.52 -2.21 12.38
CA ASP A 239 14.60 -3.55 12.95
C ASP A 239 15.49 -3.65 14.22
N SER A 240 15.93 -2.51 14.78
CA SER A 240 16.68 -2.52 16.02
C SER A 240 15.80 -2.92 17.22
N GLU A 241 16.38 -3.67 18.18
CA GLU A 241 15.67 -4.02 19.42
C GLU A 241 15.07 -2.80 20.13
N GLU A 242 15.80 -1.68 20.16
CA GLU A 242 15.33 -0.45 20.77
C GLU A 242 14.02 0.04 20.14
N ASN A 243 13.95 0.07 18.81
CA ASN A 243 12.76 0.49 18.08
C ASN A 243 11.58 -0.47 18.30
N ILE A 244 11.84 -1.78 18.27
CA ILE A 244 10.80 -2.81 18.49
C ILE A 244 10.28 -2.79 19.92
N ARG A 245 11.16 -2.58 20.94
CA ARG A 245 10.75 -2.39 22.34
C ARG A 245 9.91 -1.14 22.51
N ALA A 246 10.32 -0.01 21.91
CA ALA A 246 9.54 1.23 21.94
C ALA A 246 8.15 1.07 21.31
N MET A 247 8.05 0.33 20.20
CA MET A 247 6.76 0.00 19.56
C MET A 247 5.91 -0.90 20.47
N ALA A 248 6.48 -1.96 21.04
CA ALA A 248 5.76 -2.87 21.93
C ALA A 248 5.25 -2.15 23.19
N GLU A 249 6.08 -1.28 23.77
CA GLU A 249 5.70 -0.44 24.91
C GLU A 249 4.57 0.55 24.55
N PHE A 250 4.61 1.16 23.36
CA PHE A 250 3.55 2.02 22.86
C PHE A 250 2.23 1.26 22.78
N VAL A 251 2.23 0.07 22.16
CA VAL A 251 1.02 -0.77 22.03
C VAL A 251 0.49 -1.15 23.41
N GLN A 252 1.34 -1.69 24.29
CA GLN A 252 0.95 -2.13 25.63
C GLN A 252 0.33 -1.01 26.47
N LYS A 253 0.86 0.22 26.37
CA LYS A 253 0.41 1.35 27.19
C LYS A 253 -0.82 2.07 26.66
N ASN A 254 -1.01 2.10 25.34
CA ASN A 254 -1.95 3.02 24.72
C ASN A 254 -3.10 2.33 23.98
N LEU A 255 -3.00 1.02 23.71
CA LEU A 255 -4.01 0.31 22.93
C LEU A 255 -4.68 -0.79 23.77
N THR A 256 -5.80 -1.31 23.25
CA THR A 256 -6.53 -2.39 23.92
C THR A 256 -5.74 -3.71 23.94
N PRO A 257 -5.92 -4.57 24.97
CA PRO A 257 -5.14 -5.81 25.13
C PRO A 257 -5.29 -6.83 24.00
N ASP A 258 -6.33 -6.73 23.20
CA ASP A 258 -6.61 -7.58 22.03
C ASP A 258 -5.89 -7.10 20.75
N THR A 259 -5.16 -5.97 20.82
CA THR A 259 -4.36 -5.46 19.72
C THR A 259 -3.28 -6.48 19.33
N ARG A 260 -3.26 -6.84 18.03
CA ARG A 260 -2.26 -7.74 17.45
C ARG A 260 -1.12 -6.94 16.83
N VAL A 261 0.08 -7.48 16.88
CA VAL A 261 1.25 -6.95 16.16
C VAL A 261 1.63 -7.90 15.02
N CYS A 262 1.84 -7.37 13.82
CA CYS A 262 2.29 -8.09 12.64
C CYS A 262 3.65 -7.54 12.22
N LEU A 263 4.71 -8.33 12.38
CA LEU A 263 6.05 -8.00 11.89
C LEU A 263 6.14 -8.45 10.43
N LEU A 264 6.27 -7.51 9.50
CA LEU A 264 6.24 -7.77 8.07
C LEU A 264 7.67 -7.75 7.52
N PRO A 265 8.29 -8.91 7.21
CA PRO A 265 9.64 -8.94 6.65
C PRO A 265 9.72 -8.14 5.36
N TYR A 266 10.79 -7.35 5.18
CA TYR A 266 11.06 -6.67 3.91
C TYR A 266 11.15 -7.67 2.76
N HIS A 267 10.63 -7.28 1.61
CA HIS A 267 10.74 -8.01 0.36
C HIS A 267 11.07 -7.07 -0.81
N ARG A 268 11.73 -7.58 -1.85
CA ARG A 268 12.25 -6.79 -2.97
C ARG A 268 11.23 -6.49 -4.09
N LEU A 269 9.94 -6.73 -3.88
CA LEU A 269 8.93 -6.51 -4.93
C LEU A 269 8.80 -5.04 -5.37
N GLY A 270 9.16 -4.09 -4.51
CA GLY A 270 9.18 -2.67 -4.84
C GLY A 270 10.31 -2.26 -5.80
N GLU A 271 11.42 -3.03 -5.87
CA GLU A 271 12.60 -2.69 -6.67
C GLU A 271 12.27 -2.61 -8.17
N SER A 272 11.73 -3.69 -8.73
CA SER A 272 11.37 -3.75 -10.15
C SER A 272 10.29 -2.73 -10.55
N LYS A 273 9.38 -2.41 -9.62
CA LYS A 273 8.36 -1.38 -9.83
C LYS A 273 8.98 0.02 -9.87
N ASN A 274 9.92 0.34 -8.98
CA ASN A 274 10.66 1.60 -9.02
C ASN A 274 11.44 1.76 -10.31
N GLU A 275 12.16 0.71 -10.75
CA GLU A 275 12.87 0.70 -12.03
C GLU A 275 11.91 0.94 -13.21
N SER A 276 10.74 0.30 -13.21
CA SER A 276 9.74 0.47 -14.27
C SER A 276 9.16 1.89 -14.32
N LEU A 277 9.13 2.60 -13.20
CA LEU A 277 8.78 4.02 -13.10
C LEU A 277 9.94 4.96 -13.49
N GLY A 278 11.16 4.42 -13.64
CA GLY A 278 12.38 5.19 -13.94
C GLY A 278 12.99 5.85 -12.72
N HIS A 279 12.73 5.32 -11.53
CA HIS A 279 13.38 5.76 -10.30
C HIS A 279 14.72 5.01 -10.15
N ASN A 280 15.79 5.77 -9.91
CA ASN A 280 17.08 5.21 -9.53
C ASN A 280 17.12 5.18 -8.00
N MET A 281 17.02 3.97 -7.43
CA MET A 281 17.09 3.75 -5.98
C MET A 281 18.35 2.95 -5.65
N ASP A 282 18.91 3.17 -4.47
CA ASP A 282 19.92 2.26 -3.90
C ASP A 282 19.22 1.09 -3.23
N TRP A 283 19.38 -0.11 -3.78
CA TRP A 283 18.75 -1.34 -3.30
C TRP A 283 19.71 -2.18 -2.46
N SER A 284 20.45 -1.52 -1.56
CA SER A 284 21.36 -2.20 -0.63
C SER A 284 20.64 -2.84 0.58
N ILE A 285 19.31 -2.73 0.65
CA ILE A 285 18.51 -3.27 1.78
C ILE A 285 18.50 -4.81 1.71
N GLU A 286 18.95 -5.43 2.79
CA GLU A 286 18.91 -6.89 2.94
C GLU A 286 17.54 -7.36 3.46
N ILE A 287 17.14 -8.56 3.02
CA ILE A 287 15.95 -9.23 3.57
C ILE A 287 16.33 -9.75 4.96
N PRO A 288 15.53 -9.46 6.02
CA PRO A 288 15.83 -9.95 7.35
C PRO A 288 15.77 -11.49 7.40
N SER A 289 16.69 -12.11 8.14
CA SER A 289 16.67 -13.55 8.32
C SER A 289 15.51 -14.00 9.22
N ASP A 290 15.06 -15.26 9.05
CA ASP A 290 14.04 -15.86 9.91
C ASP A 290 14.45 -15.85 11.39
N GLU A 291 15.74 -16.05 11.68
CA GLU A 291 16.28 -16.02 13.04
C GLU A 291 16.12 -14.61 13.65
N HIS A 292 16.47 -13.58 12.89
CA HIS A 292 16.30 -12.19 13.32
C HIS A 292 14.82 -11.84 13.54
N MET A 293 13.94 -12.21 12.60
CA MET A 293 12.50 -11.99 12.75
C MET A 293 11.92 -12.70 13.97
N ASN A 294 12.34 -13.94 14.25
CA ASN A 294 11.91 -14.67 15.44
C ASN A 294 12.42 -14.00 16.73
N HIS A 295 13.66 -13.51 16.74
CA HIS A 295 14.17 -12.74 17.87
C HIS A 295 13.35 -11.47 18.15
N LEU A 296 13.01 -10.70 17.11
CA LEU A 296 12.15 -9.52 17.24
C LEU A 296 10.75 -9.89 17.75
N LYS A 297 10.21 -11.01 17.28
CA LYS A 297 8.93 -11.56 17.77
C LYS A 297 8.99 -11.85 19.26
N GLU A 298 10.03 -12.54 19.76
CA GLU A 298 10.22 -12.82 21.19
C GLU A 298 10.25 -11.55 22.03
N ILE A 299 10.87 -10.48 21.52
CA ILE A 299 10.86 -9.17 22.18
C ILE A 299 9.42 -8.66 22.35
N VAL A 300 8.61 -8.68 21.29
CA VAL A 300 7.22 -8.22 21.36
C VAL A 300 6.39 -9.09 22.30
N GLU A 301 6.55 -10.41 22.26
CA GLU A 301 5.89 -11.36 23.16
C GLU A 301 6.22 -11.11 24.63
N SER A 302 7.45 -10.64 24.95
CA SER A 302 7.84 -10.31 26.31
C SER A 302 7.05 -9.18 26.96
N TYR A 303 6.32 -8.38 26.16
CA TYR A 303 5.38 -7.35 26.62
C TYR A 303 3.94 -7.89 26.80
N GLY A 304 3.71 -9.20 26.63
CA GLY A 304 2.40 -9.84 26.73
C GLY A 304 1.49 -9.60 25.52
N LEU A 305 2.05 -9.17 24.38
CA LEU A 305 1.32 -8.89 23.16
C LEU A 305 1.20 -10.11 22.25
N THR A 306 0.09 -10.23 21.54
CA THR A 306 -0.07 -11.21 20.46
C THR A 306 0.68 -10.74 19.23
N VAL A 307 1.64 -11.53 18.75
CA VAL A 307 2.46 -11.17 17.59
C VAL A 307 2.55 -12.31 16.57
N GLN A 308 2.58 -11.94 15.30
CA GLN A 308 2.84 -12.85 14.18
C GLN A 308 3.90 -12.27 13.23
N ILE A 309 4.62 -13.15 12.53
CA ILE A 309 5.49 -12.79 11.40
C ILE A 309 4.67 -12.96 10.14
N GLY A 310 4.62 -11.93 9.31
CA GLY A 310 3.70 -11.82 8.19
C GLY A 310 2.38 -11.13 8.56
N GLY A 311 1.51 -10.89 7.58
CA GLY A 311 0.22 -10.24 7.75
C GLY A 311 -0.93 -11.22 7.85
#